data_99ad51e1bc505334010d6c34ee8b7694
#
_entry.id   99ad51e1bc505334010d6c34ee8b7694
#
_cell.length_a   1.000
_cell.length_b   1.000
_cell.length_c   1.000
_cell.angle_alpha   90.00
_cell.angle_beta   90.00
_cell.angle_gamma   90.00
#
_symmetry.space_group_name_H-M   'P 1'
#
loop_
_entity.id
_entity.type
_entity.pdbx_description
1 polymer ?
#
loop_
_entity_poly.entity_id
_entity_poly.type
_entity_poly.pdbx_seq_one_letter_code
_entity_poly.pdbx_strand_id
1 'polypeptide(L)'
;MEELKTNVLVIGKSGVGKSSLLNYMFNETVQKTGTGKPVTEKGIFPFDYSYDDNLKICIYDTWGLEPDKAEEWKELIKDEVEKHDKCDIKDWFNTIIFCISANSDRVEDFEIEIMKQLLDMNNQMVIAITHCNSDEDRRGTTLRRQIVALTGLREEQVVFVSSVEKELIGKKVEKFGRKNVFVMIIKNLWNSLKQKAPYNIRRQTKEELNIEKKSLYEKISNQRMLFQRDKKLTTFEKEVNKEFGEFLENIIDRINNRFIDAINYYNALSLKYAEVALIDKEKVINMPDMKFDFENEIKKEVEDSLRAIRANKNNISTLMKSDVTREVIQELCVALKKYLSSAQEIKIELMRTVDKYIERVERVIEKQIDNIQKQLENIDVEEIGKSMFLEDRQSD
;
A
#
# COMPACT_ATOMS: atom_id res chain seq x y z
N MET A 1 -10.23 -21.23 -10.66
CA MET A 1 -9.61 -19.90 -10.46
C MET A 1 -9.81 -19.56 -9.00
N GLU A 2 -8.81 -19.02 -8.31
CA GLU A 2 -9.01 -18.52 -6.96
C GLU A 2 -10.05 -17.41 -6.98
N GLU A 3 -10.94 -17.38 -5.99
CA GLU A 3 -11.93 -16.33 -5.79
C GLU A 3 -11.21 -15.00 -5.56
N LEU A 4 -11.49 -14.00 -6.38
CA LEU A 4 -10.93 -12.66 -6.23
C LEU A 4 -11.62 -11.96 -5.06
N LYS A 5 -10.85 -11.58 -4.04
CA LYS A 5 -11.34 -10.85 -2.87
C LYS A 5 -10.92 -9.39 -2.94
N THR A 6 -11.78 -8.46 -2.54
CA THR A 6 -11.43 -7.04 -2.42
C THR A 6 -12.03 -6.44 -1.15
N ASN A 7 -11.30 -5.52 -0.51
CA ASN A 7 -11.75 -4.79 0.66
C ASN A 7 -12.11 -3.35 0.28
N VAL A 8 -13.33 -2.95 0.65
CA VAL A 8 -13.90 -1.62 0.37
C VAL A 8 -14.17 -0.91 1.69
N LEU A 9 -13.49 0.19 1.95
CA LEU A 9 -13.75 1.04 3.11
C LEU A 9 -14.72 2.15 2.69
N VAL A 10 -15.86 2.26 3.38
CA VAL A 10 -16.90 3.27 3.12
C VAL A 10 -17.02 4.20 4.32
N ILE A 11 -16.75 5.48 4.09
CA ILE A 11 -16.69 6.50 5.14
C ILE A 11 -17.77 7.55 4.88
N GLY A 12 -18.34 8.09 5.92
CA GLY A 12 -19.30 9.21 5.86
C GLY A 12 -20.27 9.21 7.03
N LYS A 13 -20.91 10.35 7.27
CA LYS A 13 -21.88 10.55 8.34
C LYS A 13 -23.06 9.59 8.23
N SER A 14 -23.82 9.45 9.32
CA SER A 14 -25.11 8.76 9.28
C SER A 14 -26.07 9.46 8.32
N GLY A 15 -26.82 8.69 7.53
CA GLY A 15 -27.82 9.23 6.61
C GLY A 15 -27.29 9.87 5.31
N VAL A 16 -25.99 9.91 5.07
CA VAL A 16 -25.44 10.45 3.81
C VAL A 16 -25.62 9.54 2.59
N GLY A 17 -26.24 8.38 2.73
CA GLY A 17 -26.57 7.49 1.62
C GLY A 17 -25.53 6.41 1.30
N LYS A 18 -24.63 6.05 2.24
CA LYS A 18 -23.62 4.98 2.07
C LYS A 18 -24.25 3.67 1.60
N SER A 19 -25.20 3.14 2.36
CA SER A 19 -25.87 1.86 2.04
C SER A 19 -26.63 1.93 0.71
N SER A 20 -27.25 3.07 0.39
CA SER A 20 -27.94 3.26 -0.91
C SER A 20 -26.95 3.27 -2.07
N LEU A 21 -25.77 3.87 -1.87
CA LEU A 21 -24.69 3.87 -2.86
C LEU A 21 -24.17 2.45 -3.09
N LEU A 22 -23.88 1.71 -2.03
CA LEU A 22 -23.40 0.33 -2.13
C LEU A 22 -24.41 -0.57 -2.84
N ASN A 23 -25.69 -0.48 -2.51
CA ASN A 23 -26.74 -1.22 -3.20
C ASN A 23 -26.83 -0.84 -4.68
N TYR A 24 -26.67 0.44 -5.01
CA TYR A 24 -26.66 0.90 -6.40
C TYR A 24 -25.43 0.42 -7.16
N MET A 25 -24.27 0.40 -6.51
CA MET A 25 -23.03 -0.10 -7.12
C MET A 25 -23.09 -1.59 -7.41
N PHE A 26 -23.55 -2.40 -6.46
CA PHE A 26 -23.45 -3.86 -6.49
C PHE A 26 -24.80 -4.59 -6.69
N ASN A 27 -25.85 -3.89 -7.16
CA ASN A 27 -27.19 -4.43 -7.46
C ASN A 27 -27.96 -4.99 -6.27
N GLU A 28 -28.57 -4.11 -5.45
CA GLU A 28 -29.68 -4.34 -4.49
C GLU A 28 -29.56 -5.48 -3.45
N THR A 29 -28.58 -6.36 -3.51
CA THR A 29 -28.48 -7.55 -2.66
C THR A 29 -27.52 -7.40 -1.46
N VAL A 30 -26.70 -6.35 -1.43
CA VAL A 30 -25.63 -6.16 -0.44
C VAL A 30 -26.16 -6.11 1.01
N GLN A 31 -27.36 -5.58 1.22
CA GLN A 31 -27.90 -5.47 2.59
C GLN A 31 -28.58 -6.73 3.14
N LYS A 32 -28.89 -7.75 2.30
CA LYS A 32 -29.66 -8.93 2.74
C LYS A 32 -28.81 -10.04 3.35
N THR A 33 -27.51 -10.02 3.14
CA THR A 33 -26.59 -11.07 3.63
C THR A 33 -25.81 -10.68 4.88
N GLY A 34 -25.88 -9.44 5.34
CA GLY A 34 -25.26 -8.97 6.56
C GLY A 34 -25.96 -9.56 7.80
N THR A 35 -25.45 -10.66 8.30
CA THR A 35 -25.78 -11.17 9.64
C THR A 35 -25.13 -10.25 10.67
N GLY A 36 -25.85 -9.26 11.15
CA GLY A 36 -25.43 -8.51 12.29
C GLY A 36 -25.75 -7.03 12.14
N LYS A 37 -26.90 -6.61 12.61
CA LYS A 37 -27.09 -5.21 13.03
C LYS A 37 -26.25 -5.04 14.28
N PRO A 38 -25.19 -4.23 14.30
CA PRO A 38 -24.64 -3.77 15.57
C PRO A 38 -25.66 -2.80 16.14
N VAL A 39 -26.36 -3.26 17.11
CA VAL A 39 -27.12 -2.39 18.00
C VAL A 39 -26.10 -1.83 18.98
N THR A 40 -25.77 -0.54 18.86
CA THR A 40 -25.10 0.29 19.88
C THR A 40 -23.57 0.32 20.00
N GLU A 41 -22.75 -0.40 19.22
CA GLU A 41 -21.30 -0.26 19.30
C GLU A 41 -20.74 0.63 18.18
N LYS A 42 -19.87 1.59 18.56
CA LYS A 42 -19.12 2.43 17.61
C LYS A 42 -18.03 1.58 16.96
N GLY A 43 -17.82 1.72 15.67
CA GLY A 43 -16.73 0.99 15.03
C GLY A 43 -16.80 0.98 13.51
N ILE A 44 -15.86 0.26 12.94
CA ILE A 44 -15.82 -0.13 11.54
C ILE A 44 -16.26 -1.59 11.47
N PHE A 45 -17.33 -1.87 10.75
CA PHE A 45 -17.93 -3.19 10.71
C PHE A 45 -17.76 -3.83 9.35
N PRO A 46 -16.97 -4.91 9.26
CA PRO A 46 -16.86 -5.66 8.02
C PRO A 46 -18.09 -6.52 7.77
N PHE A 47 -18.55 -6.57 6.53
CA PHE A 47 -19.50 -7.57 6.05
C PHE A 47 -19.11 -8.04 4.65
N ASP A 48 -19.22 -9.33 4.45
CA ASP A 48 -18.88 -9.98 3.20
C ASP A 48 -20.08 -9.99 2.25
N TYR A 49 -19.80 -9.72 0.98
CA TYR A 49 -20.74 -9.78 -0.11
C TYR A 49 -20.12 -10.53 -1.28
N SER A 50 -20.77 -11.59 -1.76
CA SER A 50 -20.36 -12.26 -2.99
C SER A 50 -21.15 -11.69 -4.15
N TYR A 51 -20.45 -10.97 -5.06
CA TYR A 51 -21.08 -10.42 -6.25
C TYR A 51 -21.47 -11.53 -7.23
N ASP A 52 -20.55 -12.47 -7.44
CA ASP A 52 -20.73 -13.72 -8.18
C ASP A 52 -19.77 -14.77 -7.64
N ASP A 53 -19.65 -15.93 -8.31
CA ASP A 53 -18.78 -17.03 -7.92
C ASP A 53 -17.27 -16.67 -7.97
N ASN A 54 -16.89 -15.51 -8.53
CA ASN A 54 -15.52 -15.13 -8.77
C ASN A 54 -15.10 -13.84 -8.04
N LEU A 55 -16.02 -13.08 -7.43
CA LEU A 55 -15.70 -11.83 -6.72
C LEU A 55 -16.38 -11.77 -5.35
N LYS A 56 -15.56 -11.81 -4.32
CA LYS A 56 -15.94 -11.54 -2.94
C LYS A 56 -15.53 -10.12 -2.54
N ILE A 57 -16.48 -9.34 -2.05
CA ILE A 57 -16.29 -7.96 -1.60
C ILE A 57 -16.48 -7.93 -0.09
N CYS A 58 -15.45 -7.57 0.66
CA CYS A 58 -15.55 -7.29 2.08
C CYS A 58 -15.72 -5.79 2.27
N ILE A 59 -16.88 -5.36 2.72
CA ILE A 59 -17.23 -3.94 2.91
C ILE A 59 -17.05 -3.60 4.38
N TYR A 60 -16.24 -2.57 4.64
CA TYR A 60 -16.01 -1.99 5.95
C TYR A 60 -16.77 -0.66 6.02
N ASP A 61 -17.96 -0.68 6.61
CA ASP A 61 -18.79 0.52 6.79
C ASP A 61 -18.51 1.20 8.12
N THR A 62 -18.27 2.50 8.07
CA THR A 62 -18.15 3.32 9.26
C THR A 62 -19.53 3.69 9.77
N TRP A 63 -19.89 3.21 10.95
CA TRP A 63 -21.17 3.53 11.57
C TRP A 63 -21.10 4.90 12.25
N GLY A 64 -21.90 5.85 11.74
CA GLY A 64 -22.24 7.07 12.47
C GLY A 64 -21.07 8.00 12.81
N LEU A 65 -20.36 8.52 11.81
CA LEU A 65 -19.43 9.63 12.04
C LEU A 65 -20.19 10.80 12.69
N GLU A 66 -19.92 11.02 13.99
CA GLU A 66 -20.48 12.11 14.77
C GLU A 66 -19.41 13.19 14.98
N PRO A 67 -19.71 14.47 14.76
CA PRO A 67 -18.72 15.56 14.85
C PRO A 67 -18.04 15.69 16.22
N ASP A 68 -18.76 15.37 17.29
CA ASP A 68 -18.28 15.43 18.67
C ASP A 68 -17.26 14.34 19.03
N LYS A 69 -17.06 13.37 18.15
CA LYS A 69 -16.12 12.23 18.29
C LYS A 69 -15.09 12.17 17.16
N ALA A 70 -14.81 13.30 16.54
CA ALA A 70 -13.94 13.39 15.38
C ALA A 70 -12.55 12.77 15.59
N GLU A 71 -11.90 13.02 16.73
CA GLU A 71 -10.58 12.46 17.05
C GLU A 71 -10.63 10.93 17.22
N GLU A 72 -11.63 10.39 17.92
CA GLU A 72 -11.82 8.95 18.06
C GLU A 72 -11.96 8.27 16.69
N TRP A 73 -12.70 8.90 15.77
CA TRP A 73 -12.89 8.39 14.41
C TRP A 73 -11.62 8.45 13.57
N LYS A 74 -10.85 9.52 13.69
CA LYS A 74 -9.57 9.65 12.97
C LYS A 74 -8.61 8.54 13.39
N GLU A 75 -8.45 8.30 14.69
CA GLU A 75 -7.60 7.23 15.21
C GLU A 75 -8.11 5.85 14.77
N LEU A 76 -9.42 5.58 14.92
CA LEU A 76 -10.00 4.29 14.55
C LEU A 76 -9.80 3.95 13.06
N ILE A 77 -10.06 4.92 12.17
CA ILE A 77 -9.87 4.73 10.73
C ILE A 77 -8.39 4.53 10.40
N LYS A 78 -7.50 5.30 11.03
CA LYS A 78 -6.06 5.16 10.86
C LYS A 78 -5.58 3.77 11.27
N ASP A 79 -5.93 3.34 12.47
CA ASP A 79 -5.50 2.05 13.01
C ASP A 79 -6.01 0.89 12.15
N GLU A 80 -7.24 0.95 11.67
CA GLU A 80 -7.79 -0.08 10.79
C GLU A 80 -7.07 -0.11 9.44
N VAL A 81 -6.78 1.06 8.84
CA VAL A 81 -6.01 1.14 7.59
C VAL A 81 -4.59 0.62 7.80
N GLU A 82 -3.90 1.03 8.87
CA GLU A 82 -2.54 0.56 9.16
C GLU A 82 -2.48 -0.95 9.41
N LYS A 83 -3.48 -1.51 10.05
CA LYS A 83 -3.61 -2.96 10.29
C LYS A 83 -3.68 -3.72 8.96
N HIS A 84 -4.52 -3.26 8.05
CA HIS A 84 -4.66 -3.85 6.71
C HIS A 84 -3.39 -3.66 5.87
N ASP A 85 -2.74 -2.52 5.94
CA ASP A 85 -1.53 -2.19 5.19
C ASP A 85 -0.30 -3.01 5.61
N LYS A 86 -0.34 -3.65 6.78
CA LYS A 86 0.71 -4.60 7.23
C LYS A 86 0.58 -6.00 6.62
N CYS A 87 -0.59 -6.29 6.05
CA CYS A 87 -0.90 -7.58 5.42
C CYS A 87 -0.49 -7.60 3.94
N ASP A 88 -0.84 -8.69 3.25
CA ASP A 88 -0.66 -8.80 1.80
C ASP A 88 -1.61 -7.87 1.05
N ILE A 89 -1.28 -7.56 -0.21
CA ILE A 89 -2.04 -6.59 -1.02
C ILE A 89 -3.53 -6.91 -1.16
N LYS A 90 -3.90 -8.18 -1.19
CA LYS A 90 -5.30 -8.64 -1.24
C LYS A 90 -6.10 -8.31 0.02
N ASP A 91 -5.41 -8.02 1.12
CA ASP A 91 -6.01 -7.65 2.39
C ASP A 91 -6.03 -6.13 2.61
N TRP A 92 -5.34 -5.32 1.78
CA TRP A 92 -5.41 -3.86 1.86
C TRP A 92 -6.79 -3.33 1.53
N PHE A 93 -7.10 -2.10 1.96
CA PHE A 93 -8.21 -1.36 1.40
C PHE A 93 -7.84 -0.91 -0.02
N ASN A 94 -8.35 -1.67 -1.00
CA ASN A 94 -8.10 -1.42 -2.41
C ASN A 94 -9.00 -0.30 -2.95
N THR A 95 -10.12 -0.06 -2.26
CA THR A 95 -11.11 0.96 -2.60
C THR A 95 -11.52 1.69 -1.34
N ILE A 96 -11.41 3.02 -1.35
CA ILE A 96 -11.94 3.88 -0.30
C ILE A 96 -12.96 4.82 -0.92
N ILE A 97 -14.18 4.80 -0.41
CA ILE A 97 -15.27 5.67 -0.85
C ILE A 97 -15.66 6.57 0.32
N PHE A 98 -15.48 7.88 0.15
CA PHE A 98 -15.93 8.86 1.12
C PHE A 98 -17.23 9.50 0.65
N CYS A 99 -18.30 9.31 1.42
CA CYS A 99 -19.65 9.76 1.06
C CYS A 99 -20.00 11.09 1.76
N ILE A 100 -20.41 12.07 0.96
CA ILE A 100 -20.91 13.37 1.44
C ILE A 100 -22.26 13.62 0.78
N SER A 101 -23.24 14.10 1.55
CA SER A 101 -24.57 14.41 0.98
C SER A 101 -24.56 15.78 0.31
N ALA A 102 -25.12 15.88 -0.92
CA ALA A 102 -25.39 17.15 -1.59
C ALA A 102 -26.38 18.05 -0.80
N ASN A 103 -27.09 17.48 0.17
CA ASN A 103 -27.98 18.24 1.07
C ASN A 103 -27.23 18.90 2.22
N SER A 104 -25.92 18.63 2.40
CA SER A 104 -25.08 19.33 3.36
C SER A 104 -24.76 20.74 2.88
N ASP A 105 -24.78 21.71 3.78
CA ASP A 105 -24.46 23.10 3.45
C ASP A 105 -22.96 23.29 3.20
N ARG A 106 -22.13 22.48 3.86
CA ARG A 106 -20.66 22.47 3.76
C ARG A 106 -20.09 21.11 4.09
N VAL A 107 -18.81 20.92 3.78
CA VAL A 107 -18.01 19.82 4.30
C VAL A 107 -17.48 20.22 5.66
N GLU A 108 -17.63 19.36 6.66
CA GLU A 108 -17.16 19.64 8.01
C GLU A 108 -15.64 19.49 8.12
N ASP A 109 -15.02 20.22 9.04
CA ASP A 109 -13.57 20.24 9.21
C ASP A 109 -13.01 18.84 9.51
N PHE A 110 -13.67 18.05 10.34
CA PHE A 110 -13.22 16.69 10.67
C PHE A 110 -13.31 15.73 9.48
N GLU A 111 -14.26 15.92 8.54
CA GLU A 111 -14.34 15.14 7.31
C GLU A 111 -13.11 15.43 6.42
N ILE A 112 -12.73 16.71 6.32
CA ILE A 112 -11.50 17.13 5.61
C ILE A 112 -10.24 16.56 6.28
N GLU A 113 -10.19 16.56 7.61
CA GLU A 113 -9.05 16.02 8.35
C GLU A 113 -8.89 14.52 8.14
N ILE A 114 -9.97 13.74 8.15
CA ILE A 114 -9.94 12.30 7.83
C ILE A 114 -9.46 12.08 6.38
N MET A 115 -9.96 12.87 5.41
CA MET A 115 -9.51 12.78 4.02
C MET A 115 -8.01 13.04 3.91
N LYS A 116 -7.50 14.11 4.52
CA LYS A 116 -6.07 14.44 4.54
C LYS A 116 -5.24 13.33 5.16
N GLN A 117 -5.65 12.82 6.30
CA GLN A 117 -4.97 11.71 6.98
C GLN A 117 -4.86 10.48 6.07
N LEU A 118 -5.92 10.11 5.36
CA LEU A 118 -5.90 8.98 4.42
C LEU A 118 -4.96 9.25 3.23
N LEU A 119 -4.93 10.49 2.72
CA LEU A 119 -4.00 10.90 1.65
C LEU A 119 -2.55 10.87 2.11
N ASP A 120 -2.26 11.33 3.33
CA ASP A 120 -0.92 11.31 3.93
C ASP A 120 -0.40 9.86 4.13
N MET A 121 -1.31 8.90 4.27
CA MET A 121 -1.01 7.46 4.27
C MET A 121 -0.92 6.85 2.87
N ASN A 122 -0.82 7.65 1.81
CA ASN A 122 -0.80 7.24 0.41
C ASN A 122 -2.03 6.46 -0.06
N ASN A 123 -3.17 6.61 0.60
CA ASN A 123 -4.41 6.00 0.14
C ASN A 123 -5.03 6.82 -0.99
N GLN A 124 -5.62 6.11 -1.94
CA GLN A 124 -6.44 6.68 -3.00
C GLN A 124 -7.92 6.56 -2.61
N MET A 125 -8.71 7.59 -2.87
CA MET A 125 -10.13 7.58 -2.54
C MET A 125 -11.00 8.17 -3.63
N VAL A 126 -12.26 7.76 -3.65
CA VAL A 126 -13.33 8.39 -4.44
C VAL A 126 -14.22 9.13 -3.47
N ILE A 127 -14.46 10.40 -3.71
CA ILE A 127 -15.46 11.17 -2.97
C ILE A 127 -16.79 11.07 -3.72
N ALA A 128 -17.77 10.41 -3.13
CA ALA A 128 -19.12 10.30 -3.68
C ALA A 128 -20.01 11.38 -3.07
N ILE A 129 -20.36 12.41 -3.83
CA ILE A 129 -21.39 13.37 -3.43
C ILE A 129 -22.73 12.75 -3.78
N THR A 130 -23.42 12.26 -2.76
CA THR A 130 -24.71 11.56 -2.87
C THR A 130 -25.89 12.53 -2.88
N HIS A 131 -27.09 12.02 -3.15
CA HIS A 131 -28.33 12.80 -3.20
C HIS A 131 -28.32 13.94 -4.24
N CYS A 132 -27.42 13.93 -5.21
CA CYS A 132 -27.42 14.88 -6.30
C CYS A 132 -28.69 14.75 -7.15
N ASN A 133 -29.10 15.86 -7.75
CA ASN A 133 -30.31 15.92 -8.63
C ASN A 133 -29.93 15.85 -10.11
N SER A 134 -28.67 16.07 -10.43
CA SER A 134 -28.07 15.97 -11.77
C SER A 134 -26.58 15.86 -11.66
N ASP A 135 -25.89 15.57 -12.75
CA ASP A 135 -24.44 15.63 -12.91
C ASP A 135 -23.88 17.07 -12.84
N GLU A 136 -24.75 18.08 -12.97
CA GLU A 136 -24.45 19.51 -12.82
C GLU A 136 -25.07 20.09 -11.51
N ASP A 137 -25.28 19.26 -10.49
CA ASP A 137 -25.89 19.71 -9.23
C ASP A 137 -25.12 20.88 -8.62
N ARG A 138 -25.84 22.03 -8.43
CA ARG A 138 -25.21 23.27 -7.95
C ARG A 138 -24.62 23.12 -6.54
N ARG A 139 -25.31 22.40 -5.63
CA ARG A 139 -24.82 22.17 -4.27
C ARG A 139 -23.63 21.23 -4.30
N GLY A 140 -23.71 20.14 -5.08
CA GLY A 140 -22.61 19.23 -5.31
C GLY A 140 -21.37 19.93 -5.87
N THR A 141 -21.55 20.86 -6.82
CA THR A 141 -20.44 21.67 -7.36
C THR A 141 -19.78 22.56 -6.31
N THR A 142 -20.56 23.14 -5.39
CA THR A 142 -20.00 23.94 -4.29
C THR A 142 -19.17 23.07 -3.34
N LEU A 143 -19.69 21.91 -2.94
CA LEU A 143 -18.98 20.95 -2.08
C LEU A 143 -17.71 20.42 -2.77
N ARG A 144 -17.77 20.08 -4.08
CA ARG A 144 -16.62 19.65 -4.87
C ARG A 144 -15.49 20.68 -4.81
N ARG A 145 -15.79 21.97 -5.07
CA ARG A 145 -14.79 23.04 -5.01
C ARG A 145 -14.17 23.18 -3.63
N GLN A 146 -14.97 23.06 -2.58
CA GLN A 146 -14.50 23.10 -1.21
C GLN A 146 -13.55 21.92 -0.91
N ILE A 147 -13.93 20.69 -1.27
CA ILE A 147 -13.11 19.49 -1.08
C ILE A 147 -11.79 19.64 -1.81
N VAL A 148 -11.83 19.96 -3.11
CA VAL A 148 -10.61 20.11 -3.95
C VAL A 148 -9.67 21.17 -3.36
N ALA A 149 -10.20 22.33 -2.97
CA ALA A 149 -9.40 23.42 -2.40
C ALA A 149 -8.73 23.06 -1.06
N LEU A 150 -9.41 22.25 -0.22
CA LEU A 150 -8.93 21.93 1.12
C LEU A 150 -8.08 20.66 1.19
N THR A 151 -8.26 19.71 0.26
CA THR A 151 -7.57 18.41 0.28
C THR A 151 -6.49 18.26 -0.78
N GLY A 152 -6.53 19.07 -1.84
CA GLY A 152 -5.67 18.91 -3.02
C GLY A 152 -6.10 17.77 -3.95
N LEU A 153 -7.24 17.12 -3.71
CA LEU A 153 -7.81 16.13 -4.62
C LEU A 153 -8.14 16.75 -5.97
N ARG A 154 -8.10 15.97 -7.04
CA ARG A 154 -8.51 16.41 -8.38
C ARG A 154 -10.03 16.41 -8.48
N GLU A 155 -10.61 17.30 -9.30
CA GLU A 155 -12.06 17.40 -9.48
C GLU A 155 -12.70 16.08 -9.91
N GLU A 156 -12.02 15.29 -10.75
CA GLU A 156 -12.51 14.01 -11.24
C GLU A 156 -12.67 12.95 -10.13
N GLN A 157 -11.92 13.08 -9.02
CA GLN A 157 -12.03 12.17 -7.85
C GLN A 157 -13.30 12.45 -7.04
N VAL A 158 -14.02 13.53 -7.33
CA VAL A 158 -15.27 13.91 -6.67
C VAL A 158 -16.43 13.67 -7.63
N VAL A 159 -17.16 12.59 -7.41
CA VAL A 159 -18.21 12.08 -8.31
C VAL A 159 -19.59 12.42 -7.76
N PHE A 160 -20.49 12.92 -8.61
CA PHE A 160 -21.89 13.14 -8.26
C PHE A 160 -22.71 11.88 -8.49
N VAL A 161 -23.57 11.56 -7.51
CA VAL A 161 -24.32 10.31 -7.52
C VAL A 161 -25.76 10.53 -7.10
N SER A 162 -26.68 9.91 -7.82
CA SER A 162 -28.06 9.65 -7.40
C SER A 162 -28.30 8.14 -7.34
N SER A 163 -28.27 7.56 -6.14
CA SER A 163 -28.42 6.11 -5.94
C SER A 163 -29.87 5.65 -5.94
N VAL A 164 -30.82 6.56 -5.86
CA VAL A 164 -32.26 6.28 -5.75
C VAL A 164 -33.01 7.16 -6.72
N GLU A 165 -33.95 6.57 -7.45
CA GLU A 165 -34.89 7.37 -8.26
C GLU A 165 -35.75 8.24 -7.35
N LYS A 166 -35.97 9.48 -7.75
CA LYS A 166 -36.79 10.45 -7.02
C LYS A 166 -37.56 11.36 -7.96
N GLU A 167 -38.69 11.84 -7.46
CA GLU A 167 -39.52 12.77 -8.21
C GLU A 167 -39.36 14.18 -7.60
N LEU A 168 -38.93 15.15 -8.39
CA LEU A 168 -38.72 16.53 -7.97
C LEU A 168 -39.58 17.45 -8.86
N ILE A 169 -40.63 18.04 -8.28
CA ILE A 169 -41.51 19.08 -8.95
C ILE A 169 -41.84 18.64 -10.38
N GLY A 170 -42.37 17.41 -10.54
CA GLY A 170 -42.81 16.89 -11.84
C GLY A 170 -41.68 16.41 -12.79
N LYS A 171 -40.45 16.37 -12.33
CA LYS A 171 -39.32 15.74 -13.04
C LYS A 171 -38.84 14.50 -12.31
N LYS A 172 -38.73 13.39 -13.03
CA LYS A 172 -38.11 12.17 -12.54
C LYS A 172 -36.59 12.34 -12.63
N VAL A 173 -35.91 12.15 -11.51
CA VAL A 173 -34.44 12.03 -11.45
C VAL A 173 -34.13 10.55 -11.45
N GLU A 174 -33.50 10.08 -12.50
CA GLU A 174 -33.02 8.70 -12.61
C GLU A 174 -31.75 8.49 -11.81
N LYS A 175 -31.39 7.23 -11.56
CA LYS A 175 -30.11 6.88 -10.92
C LYS A 175 -28.96 7.20 -11.88
N PHE A 176 -27.90 7.84 -11.38
CA PHE A 176 -26.72 8.16 -12.17
C PHE A 176 -25.43 8.14 -11.32
N GLY A 177 -24.27 8.19 -11.97
CA GLY A 177 -22.95 8.30 -11.35
C GLY A 177 -22.27 6.97 -11.02
N ARG A 178 -22.97 5.83 -11.12
CA ARG A 178 -22.40 4.50 -10.82
C ARG A 178 -21.15 4.19 -11.66
N LYS A 179 -21.23 4.36 -12.97
CA LYS A 179 -20.11 4.13 -13.89
C LYS A 179 -18.91 5.02 -13.54
N ASN A 180 -19.15 6.30 -13.24
CA ASN A 180 -18.11 7.26 -12.88
C ASN A 180 -17.39 6.86 -11.59
N VAL A 181 -18.12 6.35 -10.57
CA VAL A 181 -17.50 5.83 -9.35
C VAL A 181 -16.57 4.64 -9.68
N PHE A 182 -17.00 3.69 -10.50
CA PHE A 182 -16.16 2.55 -10.89
C PHE A 182 -14.95 2.96 -11.72
N VAL A 183 -15.09 3.90 -12.66
CA VAL A 183 -13.94 4.43 -13.42
C VAL A 183 -12.90 5.03 -12.47
N MET A 184 -13.35 5.80 -11.48
CA MET A 184 -12.43 6.36 -10.49
C MET A 184 -11.80 5.30 -9.58
N ILE A 185 -12.54 4.25 -9.21
CA ILE A 185 -11.99 3.11 -8.47
C ILE A 185 -10.88 2.45 -9.29
N ILE A 186 -11.11 2.15 -10.57
CA ILE A 186 -10.12 1.54 -11.46
C ILE A 186 -8.87 2.44 -11.58
N LYS A 187 -9.04 3.74 -11.81
CA LYS A 187 -7.92 4.69 -11.80
C LYS A 187 -7.14 4.68 -10.46
N ASN A 188 -7.86 4.61 -9.35
CA ASN A 188 -7.28 4.60 -8.02
C ASN A 188 -6.47 3.31 -7.73
N LEU A 189 -6.85 2.16 -8.30
CA LEU A 189 -6.02 0.95 -8.22
C LEU A 189 -4.63 1.18 -8.83
N TRP A 190 -4.57 1.82 -10.01
CA TRP A 190 -3.31 2.15 -10.66
C TRP A 190 -2.50 3.20 -9.90
N ASN A 191 -3.15 4.22 -9.35
CA ASN A 191 -2.50 5.21 -8.51
C ASN A 191 -1.97 4.59 -7.20
N SER A 192 -2.71 3.64 -6.63
CA SER A 192 -2.25 2.87 -5.46
C SER A 192 -1.02 2.02 -5.78
N LEU A 193 -0.96 1.42 -6.97
CA LEU A 193 0.22 0.68 -7.41
C LEU A 193 1.46 1.59 -7.53
N LYS A 194 1.26 2.85 -7.99
CA LYS A 194 2.36 3.82 -8.12
C LYS A 194 2.84 4.40 -6.79
N GLN A 195 1.97 4.54 -5.82
CA GLN A 195 2.25 5.29 -4.58
C GLN A 195 2.18 4.40 -3.33
N LYS A 196 1.05 3.75 -3.09
CA LYS A 196 0.82 2.96 -1.87
C LYS A 196 1.63 1.66 -1.86
N ALA A 197 1.72 0.95 -2.99
CA ALA A 197 2.45 -0.30 -3.04
C ALA A 197 3.96 -0.11 -2.75
N PRO A 198 4.68 0.82 -3.39
CA PRO A 198 6.07 1.10 -3.03
C PRO A 198 6.23 1.53 -1.58
N TYR A 199 5.34 2.37 -1.05
CA TYR A 199 5.37 2.82 0.33
C TYR A 199 5.23 1.65 1.33
N ASN A 200 4.24 0.79 1.15
CA ASN A 200 4.00 -0.36 2.03
C ASN A 200 5.11 -1.42 1.90
N ILE A 201 5.57 -1.72 0.68
CA ILE A 201 6.67 -2.66 0.46
C ILE A 201 7.95 -2.16 1.15
N ARG A 202 8.25 -0.86 1.03
CA ARG A 202 9.40 -0.22 1.72
C ARG A 202 9.30 -0.37 3.23
N ARG A 203 8.13 -0.10 3.81
CA ARG A 203 7.89 -0.24 5.25
C ARG A 203 8.04 -1.67 5.72
N GLN A 204 7.42 -2.64 5.05
CA GLN A 204 7.50 -4.07 5.37
C GLN A 204 8.94 -4.57 5.28
N THR A 205 9.67 -4.15 4.25
CA THR A 205 11.08 -4.51 4.07
C THR A 205 11.96 -3.97 5.21
N LYS A 206 11.73 -2.73 5.66
CA LYS A 206 12.44 -2.16 6.83
C LYS A 206 12.17 -2.93 8.11
N GLU A 207 10.93 -3.35 8.33
CA GLU A 207 10.57 -4.17 9.48
C GLU A 207 11.28 -5.54 9.43
N GLU A 208 11.33 -6.19 8.28
CA GLU A 208 12.05 -7.47 8.09
C GLU A 208 13.55 -7.33 8.31
N LEU A 209 14.18 -6.28 7.79
CA LEU A 209 15.59 -5.97 8.04
C LEU A 209 15.88 -5.75 9.53
N ASN A 210 14.98 -5.06 10.24
CA ASN A 210 15.14 -4.85 11.68
C ASN A 210 14.99 -6.14 12.50
N ILE A 211 14.10 -7.04 12.09
CA ILE A 211 13.94 -8.36 12.73
C ILE A 211 15.22 -9.18 12.54
N GLU A 212 15.75 -9.23 11.32
CA GLU A 212 17.00 -9.95 11.03
C GLU A 212 18.20 -9.36 11.76
N LYS A 213 18.33 -8.05 11.81
CA LYS A 213 19.35 -7.35 12.60
C LYS A 213 19.30 -7.77 14.07
N LYS A 214 18.11 -7.82 14.68
CA LYS A 214 17.96 -8.28 16.07
C LYS A 214 18.37 -9.72 16.24
N SER A 215 17.98 -10.61 15.32
CA SER A 215 18.38 -12.02 15.31
C SER A 215 19.91 -12.17 15.28
N LEU A 216 20.59 -11.43 14.39
CA LEU A 216 22.06 -11.42 14.31
C LEU A 216 22.71 -10.90 15.60
N TYR A 217 22.15 -9.87 16.21
CA TYR A 217 22.62 -9.33 17.48
C TYR A 217 22.51 -10.34 18.62
N GLU A 218 21.39 -11.06 18.71
CA GLU A 218 21.20 -12.11 19.70
C GLU A 218 22.21 -13.24 19.52
N LYS A 219 22.44 -13.67 18.27
CA LYS A 219 23.47 -14.69 17.95
C LYS A 219 24.87 -14.25 18.38
N ILE A 220 25.26 -13.00 18.05
CA ILE A 220 26.56 -12.44 18.48
C ILE A 220 26.64 -12.38 20.01
N SER A 221 25.56 -11.95 20.68
CA SER A 221 25.54 -11.79 22.13
C SER A 221 25.63 -13.11 22.88
N ASN A 222 24.93 -14.15 22.39
CA ASN A 222 24.83 -15.46 23.04
C ASN A 222 26.09 -16.32 22.89
N GLN A 223 27.03 -15.95 22.03
CA GLN A 223 28.28 -16.69 21.82
C GLN A 223 29.29 -16.42 22.95
N ARG A 224 29.09 -17.05 24.11
CA ARG A 224 29.94 -16.85 25.31
C ARG A 224 31.36 -17.41 25.21
N MET A 225 31.62 -18.39 24.31
CA MET A 225 32.89 -19.13 24.29
C MET A 225 33.66 -19.13 22.95
N LEU A 226 33.17 -18.41 21.93
CA LEU A 226 33.74 -18.51 20.57
C LEU A 226 35.12 -17.88 20.43
N PHE A 227 35.44 -16.88 21.24
CA PHE A 227 36.64 -16.05 21.07
C PHE A 227 37.90 -16.64 21.67
N GLN A 228 37.81 -17.81 22.31
CA GLN A 228 38.96 -18.47 22.92
C GLN A 228 39.63 -19.54 22.03
N ARG A 229 39.02 -19.96 20.92
CA ARG A 229 39.61 -20.97 20.01
C ARG A 229 39.30 -20.65 18.54
N ASP A 230 40.35 -20.55 17.73
CA ASP A 230 40.30 -20.16 16.31
C ASP A 230 39.34 -20.96 15.43
N LYS A 231 39.22 -22.27 15.63
CA LYS A 231 38.30 -23.12 14.84
C LYS A 231 36.80 -22.80 15.06
N LYS A 232 36.43 -22.35 16.27
CA LYS A 232 35.02 -22.05 16.58
C LYS A 232 34.59 -20.72 16.00
N LEU A 233 35.47 -19.74 15.90
CA LEU A 233 35.15 -18.46 15.27
C LEU A 233 34.91 -18.61 13.78
N THR A 234 35.75 -19.39 13.08
CA THR A 234 35.60 -19.65 11.63
C THR A 234 34.29 -20.37 11.29
N THR A 235 33.82 -21.25 12.20
CA THR A 235 32.51 -21.91 12.02
C THR A 235 31.36 -20.94 12.19
N PHE A 236 31.42 -20.10 13.25
CA PHE A 236 30.42 -19.06 13.49
C PHE A 236 30.33 -18.04 12.34
N GLU A 237 31.48 -17.58 11.83
CA GLU A 237 31.55 -16.72 10.65
C GLU A 237 30.85 -17.33 9.42
N LYS A 238 31.08 -18.61 9.17
CA LYS A 238 30.45 -19.33 8.06
C LYS A 238 28.94 -19.45 8.24
N GLU A 239 28.49 -19.73 9.46
CA GLU A 239 27.06 -19.81 9.78
C GLU A 239 26.34 -18.45 9.58
N VAL A 240 26.89 -17.37 10.15
CA VAL A 240 26.35 -16.01 10.02
C VAL A 240 26.33 -15.57 8.54
N ASN A 241 27.41 -15.81 7.80
CA ASN A 241 27.49 -15.46 6.39
C ASN A 241 26.48 -16.24 5.54
N LYS A 242 26.29 -17.54 5.83
CA LYS A 242 25.32 -18.37 5.10
C LYS A 242 23.91 -17.87 5.36
N GLU A 243 23.51 -17.73 6.62
CA GLU A 243 22.18 -17.25 7.01
C GLU A 243 21.87 -15.87 6.42
N PHE A 244 22.85 -14.99 6.45
CA PHE A 244 22.69 -13.64 5.93
C PHE A 244 22.58 -13.61 4.39
N GLY A 245 23.34 -14.45 3.70
CA GLY A 245 23.21 -14.62 2.25
C GLY A 245 21.84 -15.17 1.86
N GLU A 246 21.37 -16.20 2.54
CA GLU A 246 20.04 -16.78 2.36
C GLU A 246 18.92 -15.76 2.67
N PHE A 247 19.10 -14.96 3.72
CA PHE A 247 18.17 -13.88 4.05
C PHE A 247 18.07 -12.83 2.93
N LEU A 248 19.20 -12.39 2.38
CA LEU A 248 19.22 -11.40 1.30
C LEU A 248 18.55 -11.92 0.02
N GLU A 249 18.87 -13.14 -0.40
CA GLU A 249 18.22 -13.76 -1.55
C GLU A 249 16.70 -13.81 -1.33
N ASN A 250 16.28 -14.28 -0.15
CA ASN A 250 14.86 -14.38 0.20
C ASN A 250 14.14 -13.03 0.28
N ILE A 251 14.79 -11.97 0.77
CA ILE A 251 14.13 -10.64 0.87
C ILE A 251 13.96 -10.01 -0.52
N ILE A 252 14.94 -10.20 -1.41
CA ILE A 252 14.87 -9.73 -2.80
C ILE A 252 13.74 -10.42 -3.54
N ASP A 253 13.66 -11.73 -3.44
CA ASP A 253 12.58 -12.51 -4.06
C ASP A 253 11.22 -12.09 -3.52
N ARG A 254 11.10 -11.87 -2.22
CA ARG A 254 9.85 -11.37 -1.62
C ARG A 254 9.46 -9.99 -2.13
N ILE A 255 10.40 -9.06 -2.28
CA ILE A 255 10.11 -7.73 -2.82
C ILE A 255 9.61 -7.84 -4.26
N ASN A 256 10.31 -8.60 -5.10
CA ASN A 256 9.91 -8.82 -6.48
C ASN A 256 8.51 -9.44 -6.58
N ASN A 257 8.26 -10.51 -5.82
CA ASN A 257 6.98 -11.20 -5.82
C ASN A 257 5.86 -10.28 -5.34
N ARG A 258 6.08 -9.45 -4.32
CA ARG A 258 5.07 -8.47 -3.85
C ARG A 258 4.67 -7.48 -4.95
N PHE A 259 5.61 -7.01 -5.78
CA PHE A 259 5.27 -6.12 -6.90
C PHE A 259 4.54 -6.87 -8.02
N ILE A 260 4.99 -8.08 -8.36
CA ILE A 260 4.33 -8.93 -9.37
C ILE A 260 2.91 -9.27 -8.93
N ASP A 261 2.74 -9.69 -7.68
CA ASP A 261 1.44 -10.02 -7.10
C ASP A 261 0.52 -8.79 -7.08
N ALA A 262 1.07 -7.60 -6.78
CA ALA A 262 0.32 -6.35 -6.81
C ALA A 262 -0.19 -6.01 -8.22
N ILE A 263 0.67 -6.15 -9.21
CA ILE A 263 0.32 -5.89 -10.63
C ILE A 263 -0.76 -6.88 -11.08
N ASN A 264 -0.56 -8.17 -10.85
CA ASN A 264 -1.50 -9.21 -11.27
C ASN A 264 -2.85 -9.06 -10.57
N TYR A 265 -2.84 -8.79 -9.28
CA TYR A 265 -4.05 -8.59 -8.49
C TYR A 265 -4.84 -7.36 -8.96
N TYR A 266 -4.17 -6.21 -9.17
CA TYR A 266 -4.86 -5.00 -9.63
C TYR A 266 -5.32 -5.09 -11.08
N ASN A 267 -4.61 -5.81 -11.95
CA ASN A 267 -5.10 -6.15 -13.30
C ASN A 267 -6.41 -6.94 -13.21
N ALA A 268 -6.43 -8.03 -12.44
CA ALA A 268 -7.62 -8.86 -12.29
C ALA A 268 -8.79 -8.07 -11.68
N LEU A 269 -8.54 -7.27 -10.65
CA LEU A 269 -9.57 -6.47 -9.98
C LEU A 269 -10.12 -5.36 -10.88
N SER A 270 -9.27 -4.71 -11.69
CA SER A 270 -9.68 -3.69 -12.66
C SER A 270 -10.61 -4.24 -13.71
N LEU A 271 -10.28 -5.41 -14.27
CA LEU A 271 -11.12 -6.10 -15.25
C LEU A 271 -12.47 -6.51 -14.64
N LYS A 272 -12.45 -6.97 -13.38
CA LYS A 272 -13.68 -7.37 -12.70
C LYS A 272 -14.57 -6.17 -12.37
N TYR A 273 -14.02 -5.06 -11.93
CA TYR A 273 -14.78 -3.83 -11.71
C TYR A 273 -15.35 -3.26 -13.01
N ALA A 274 -14.62 -3.35 -14.12
CA ALA A 274 -15.14 -2.97 -15.43
C ALA A 274 -16.35 -3.83 -15.83
N GLU A 275 -16.29 -5.15 -15.59
CA GLU A 275 -17.42 -6.06 -15.81
C GLU A 275 -18.65 -5.66 -14.96
N VAL A 276 -18.46 -5.45 -13.66
CA VAL A 276 -19.51 -5.01 -12.74
C VAL A 276 -20.15 -3.69 -13.21
N ALA A 277 -19.35 -2.78 -13.72
CA ALA A 277 -19.78 -1.43 -14.17
C ALA A 277 -20.32 -1.41 -15.60
N LEU A 278 -20.27 -2.53 -16.33
CA LEU A 278 -20.59 -2.61 -17.75
C LEU A 278 -19.70 -1.71 -18.63
N ILE A 279 -18.42 -1.57 -18.21
CA ILE A 279 -17.40 -0.87 -18.99
C ILE A 279 -16.74 -1.88 -19.94
N ASP A 280 -16.43 -1.44 -21.15
CA ASP A 280 -15.72 -2.27 -22.13
C ASP A 280 -14.35 -2.69 -21.62
N LYS A 281 -14.12 -4.00 -21.53
CA LYS A 281 -12.86 -4.57 -21.01
C LYS A 281 -11.63 -4.21 -21.86
N GLU A 282 -11.82 -3.96 -23.17
CA GLU A 282 -10.72 -3.55 -24.06
C GLU A 282 -10.19 -2.14 -23.72
N LYS A 283 -10.99 -1.34 -23.01
CA LYS A 283 -10.62 -0.01 -22.53
C LYS A 283 -9.92 0.00 -21.19
N VAL A 284 -9.89 -1.15 -20.51
CA VAL A 284 -9.17 -1.31 -19.25
C VAL A 284 -7.72 -1.65 -19.57
N ILE A 285 -6.80 -0.75 -19.25
CA ILE A 285 -5.38 -1.01 -19.44
C ILE A 285 -4.92 -2.08 -18.45
N ASN A 286 -4.25 -3.09 -18.98
CA ASN A 286 -3.47 -4.03 -18.18
C ASN A 286 -2.05 -3.49 -18.03
N MET A 287 -1.55 -3.47 -16.81
CA MET A 287 -0.12 -3.23 -16.59
C MET A 287 0.68 -4.34 -17.28
N PRO A 288 1.75 -3.98 -18.01
CA PRO A 288 2.61 -4.97 -18.63
C PRO A 288 3.33 -5.80 -17.56
N ASP A 289 3.68 -7.03 -17.90
CA ASP A 289 4.56 -7.86 -17.10
C ASP A 289 5.90 -7.13 -16.90
N MET A 290 6.17 -6.72 -15.69
CA MET A 290 7.43 -6.07 -15.33
C MET A 290 8.39 -7.12 -14.77
N LYS A 291 9.59 -7.18 -15.37
CA LYS A 291 10.70 -7.98 -14.84
C LYS A 291 11.62 -7.05 -14.05
N PHE A 292 11.77 -7.35 -12.77
CA PHE A 292 12.66 -6.59 -11.90
C PHE A 292 13.97 -7.36 -11.71
N ASP A 293 15.08 -6.79 -12.18
CA ASP A 293 16.42 -7.40 -12.07
C ASP A 293 17.19 -6.83 -10.87
N PHE A 294 16.73 -7.17 -9.68
CA PHE A 294 17.38 -6.79 -8.42
C PHE A 294 18.72 -7.53 -8.21
N GLU A 295 18.80 -8.79 -8.66
CA GLU A 295 19.90 -9.68 -8.34
C GLU A 295 21.22 -9.17 -8.92
N ASN A 296 21.19 -8.69 -10.16
CA ASN A 296 22.39 -8.22 -10.83
C ASN A 296 22.92 -6.90 -10.28
N GLU A 297 22.05 -5.97 -9.85
CA GLU A 297 22.48 -4.71 -9.26
C GLU A 297 23.11 -4.91 -7.87
N ILE A 298 22.52 -5.75 -7.02
CA ILE A 298 23.09 -6.08 -5.70
C ILE A 298 24.40 -6.85 -5.87
N LYS A 299 24.47 -7.85 -6.75
CA LYS A 299 25.72 -8.58 -7.04
C LYS A 299 26.83 -7.64 -7.50
N LYS A 300 26.52 -6.71 -8.40
CA LYS A 300 27.51 -5.74 -8.89
C LYS A 300 28.02 -4.83 -7.80
N GLU A 301 27.15 -4.30 -6.93
CA GLU A 301 27.54 -3.42 -5.85
C GLU A 301 28.34 -4.16 -4.76
N VAL A 302 28.00 -5.43 -4.53
CA VAL A 302 28.76 -6.36 -3.68
C VAL A 302 30.16 -6.63 -4.26
N GLU A 303 30.26 -6.94 -5.55
CA GLU A 303 31.54 -7.19 -6.22
C GLU A 303 32.44 -5.94 -6.25
N ASP A 304 31.90 -4.77 -6.50
CA ASP A 304 32.65 -3.50 -6.51
C ASP A 304 33.19 -3.19 -5.12
N SER A 305 32.44 -3.50 -4.07
CA SER A 305 32.89 -3.37 -2.68
C SER A 305 34.02 -4.34 -2.35
N LEU A 306 33.92 -5.59 -2.78
CA LEU A 306 34.98 -6.60 -2.63
C LEU A 306 36.27 -6.18 -3.34
N ARG A 307 36.19 -5.62 -4.54
CA ARG A 307 37.36 -5.10 -5.27
C ARG A 307 38.06 -3.99 -4.51
N ALA A 308 37.28 -3.03 -3.94
CA ALA A 308 37.83 -1.93 -3.15
C ALA A 308 38.56 -2.43 -1.90
N ILE A 309 38.06 -3.48 -1.24
CA ILE A 309 38.67 -4.09 -0.05
C ILE A 309 39.94 -4.84 -0.39
N ARG A 310 39.94 -5.66 -1.45
CA ARG A 310 41.12 -6.40 -1.92
C ARG A 310 42.28 -5.47 -2.30
N ALA A 311 41.95 -4.26 -2.79
CA ALA A 311 42.95 -3.23 -3.12
C ALA A 311 43.59 -2.58 -1.88
N ASN A 312 42.95 -2.62 -0.69
CA ASN A 312 43.35 -1.89 0.51
C ASN A 312 43.69 -2.79 1.72
N LYS A 313 44.23 -4.01 1.48
CA LYS A 313 44.54 -5.02 2.53
C LYS A 313 45.34 -4.57 3.74
N ASN A 314 46.02 -3.44 3.67
CA ASN A 314 47.01 -3.03 4.72
C ASN A 314 46.43 -2.01 5.72
N ASN A 315 45.18 -1.58 5.62
CA ASN A 315 44.64 -0.54 6.49
C ASN A 315 43.30 -0.92 7.11
N ILE A 316 43.30 -1.30 8.39
CA ILE A 316 42.10 -1.70 9.13
C ILE A 316 41.05 -0.58 9.21
N SER A 317 41.49 0.67 9.33
CA SER A 317 40.59 1.83 9.34
C SER A 317 39.83 1.95 8.01
N THR A 318 40.41 1.49 6.91
CA THR A 318 39.76 1.47 5.57
C THR A 318 38.85 0.26 5.43
N LEU A 319 39.21 -0.90 5.99
CA LEU A 319 38.37 -2.08 6.06
C LEU A 319 37.08 -1.80 6.89
N MET A 320 37.22 -1.11 8.01
CA MET A 320 36.06 -0.70 8.83
C MET A 320 35.16 0.35 8.18
N LYS A 321 35.66 1.09 7.19
CA LYS A 321 34.91 2.08 6.42
C LYS A 321 34.33 1.52 5.12
N SER A 322 34.81 0.37 4.67
CA SER A 322 34.36 -0.25 3.45
C SER A 322 33.09 -1.06 3.69
N ASP A 323 32.34 -1.18 2.65
CA ASP A 323 31.05 -1.84 2.62
C ASP A 323 31.21 -3.36 2.62
N VAL A 324 30.39 -4.01 3.43
CA VAL A 324 30.58 -5.37 3.88
C VAL A 324 29.92 -6.41 3.00
N THR A 325 30.68 -7.37 2.61
CA THR A 325 30.22 -8.61 1.98
C THR A 325 30.65 -9.83 2.81
N ARG A 326 30.22 -11.00 2.42
CA ARG A 326 30.52 -12.29 3.04
C ARG A 326 32.01 -12.49 3.37
N GLU A 327 32.91 -12.11 2.45
CA GLU A 327 34.37 -12.22 2.66
C GLU A 327 34.90 -11.17 3.64
N VAL A 328 34.25 -10.03 3.75
CA VAL A 328 34.66 -8.92 4.62
C VAL A 328 34.38 -9.19 6.07
N ILE A 329 33.28 -9.81 6.42
CA ILE A 329 33.04 -10.27 7.80
C ILE A 329 34.18 -11.24 8.22
N GLN A 330 34.61 -12.11 7.34
CA GLN A 330 35.68 -13.05 7.59
C GLN A 330 37.03 -12.35 7.74
N GLU A 331 37.38 -11.44 6.84
CA GLU A 331 38.62 -10.63 6.92
C GLU A 331 38.61 -9.69 8.15
N LEU A 332 37.45 -9.11 8.48
CA LEU A 332 37.25 -8.27 9.65
C LEU A 332 37.46 -9.04 10.96
N CYS A 333 36.89 -10.22 11.07
CA CYS A 333 37.06 -11.04 12.27
C CYS A 333 38.54 -11.46 12.49
N VAL A 334 39.26 -11.75 11.40
CA VAL A 334 40.70 -12.04 11.46
C VAL A 334 41.51 -10.80 11.87
N ALA A 335 41.14 -9.62 11.33
CA ALA A 335 41.80 -8.35 11.69
C ALA A 335 41.49 -7.94 13.13
N LEU A 336 40.24 -8.05 13.57
CA LEU A 336 39.79 -7.72 14.92
C LEU A 336 40.51 -8.56 15.99
N LYS A 337 40.74 -9.85 15.73
CA LYS A 337 41.54 -10.72 16.61
C LYS A 337 42.97 -10.21 16.82
N LYS A 338 43.57 -9.61 15.82
CA LYS A 338 44.94 -9.12 15.88
C LYS A 338 45.09 -7.83 16.65
N TYR A 339 44.03 -7.03 16.75
CA TYR A 339 44.07 -5.67 17.27
C TYR A 339 43.20 -5.42 18.51
N LEU A 340 42.21 -6.28 18.78
CA LEU A 340 41.34 -6.15 19.95
C LEU A 340 41.69 -7.16 21.02
N SER A 341 41.81 -6.69 22.25
CA SER A 341 42.31 -7.47 23.38
C SER A 341 41.20 -8.23 24.15
N SER A 342 39.94 -7.86 23.96
CA SER A 342 38.83 -8.46 24.69
C SER A 342 37.71 -9.00 23.81
N ALA A 343 37.06 -10.07 24.26
CA ALA A 343 35.88 -10.65 23.61
C ALA A 343 34.74 -9.65 23.51
N GLN A 344 34.65 -8.70 24.44
CA GLN A 344 33.60 -7.68 24.45
C GLN A 344 33.80 -6.64 23.33
N GLU A 345 35.05 -6.20 23.12
CA GLU A 345 35.35 -5.28 22.01
C GLU A 345 35.08 -5.90 20.65
N ILE A 346 35.41 -7.19 20.48
CA ILE A 346 35.11 -7.93 19.25
C ILE A 346 33.59 -7.99 19.00
N LYS A 347 32.77 -8.27 20.01
CA LYS A 347 31.31 -8.28 19.89
C LYS A 347 30.74 -6.92 19.47
N ILE A 348 31.21 -5.86 20.11
CA ILE A 348 30.76 -4.50 19.81
C ILE A 348 31.08 -4.15 18.35
N GLU A 349 32.26 -4.51 17.86
CA GLU A 349 32.66 -4.18 16.51
C GLU A 349 31.92 -5.05 15.46
N LEU A 350 31.62 -6.31 15.77
CA LEU A 350 30.76 -7.16 14.94
C LEU A 350 29.35 -6.56 14.84
N MET A 351 28.78 -6.08 15.94
CA MET A 351 27.47 -5.43 15.93
C MET A 351 27.47 -4.15 15.07
N ARG A 352 28.49 -3.30 15.20
CA ARG A 352 28.67 -2.12 14.36
C ARG A 352 28.81 -2.48 12.88
N THR A 353 29.44 -3.60 12.59
CA THR A 353 29.58 -4.09 11.22
C THR A 353 28.23 -4.54 10.65
N VAL A 354 27.43 -5.25 11.45
CA VAL A 354 26.05 -5.59 11.08
C VAL A 354 25.23 -4.33 10.83
N ASP A 355 25.35 -3.29 11.67
CA ASP A 355 24.64 -2.03 11.45
C ASP A 355 24.95 -1.42 10.09
N LYS A 356 26.23 -1.22 9.78
CA LYS A 356 26.67 -0.64 8.51
C LYS A 356 26.19 -1.45 7.30
N TYR A 357 26.19 -2.77 7.46
CA TYR A 357 25.75 -3.65 6.39
C TYR A 357 24.24 -3.56 6.17
N ILE A 358 23.43 -3.59 7.22
CA ILE A 358 21.97 -3.42 7.13
C ILE A 358 21.62 -2.07 6.51
N GLU A 359 22.26 -0.97 6.95
CA GLU A 359 22.08 0.36 6.39
C GLU A 359 22.37 0.43 4.88
N ARG A 360 23.38 -0.34 4.43
CA ARG A 360 23.70 -0.39 3.01
C ARG A 360 22.66 -1.18 2.22
N VAL A 361 22.29 -2.36 2.70
CA VAL A 361 21.23 -3.18 2.09
C VAL A 361 19.95 -2.38 2.00
N GLU A 362 19.58 -1.64 3.05
CA GLU A 362 18.42 -0.77 3.05
C GLU A 362 18.52 0.29 1.94
N ARG A 363 19.66 0.96 1.78
CA ARG A 363 19.86 1.96 0.70
C ARG A 363 19.74 1.36 -0.70
N VAL A 364 20.29 0.17 -0.92
CA VAL A 364 20.18 -0.52 -2.21
C VAL A 364 18.72 -0.87 -2.52
N ILE A 365 18.02 -1.44 -1.55
CA ILE A 365 16.60 -1.78 -1.67
C ILE A 365 15.75 -0.52 -1.92
N GLU A 366 15.98 0.56 -1.18
CA GLU A 366 15.28 1.83 -1.39
C GLU A 366 15.48 2.35 -2.82
N LYS A 367 16.73 2.36 -3.31
CA LYS A 367 17.03 2.77 -4.68
C LYS A 367 16.30 1.93 -5.72
N GLN A 368 16.19 0.63 -5.50
CA GLN A 368 15.48 -0.26 -6.40
C GLN A 368 13.97 -0.04 -6.38
N ILE A 369 13.38 0.12 -5.19
CA ILE A 369 11.97 0.48 -5.06
C ILE A 369 11.68 1.81 -5.76
N ASP A 370 12.57 2.81 -5.63
CA ASP A 370 12.45 4.09 -6.32
C ASP A 370 12.52 3.93 -7.85
N ASN A 371 13.40 3.04 -8.35
CA ASN A 371 13.48 2.74 -9.79
C ASN A 371 12.19 2.09 -10.32
N ILE A 372 11.63 1.14 -9.57
CA ILE A 372 10.34 0.52 -9.91
C ILE A 372 9.23 1.58 -9.90
N GLN A 373 9.18 2.40 -8.87
CA GLN A 373 8.19 3.48 -8.75
C GLN A 373 8.26 4.43 -9.94
N LYS A 374 9.45 4.87 -10.37
CA LYS A 374 9.63 5.70 -11.56
C LYS A 374 9.16 5.02 -12.85
N GLN A 375 9.37 3.71 -13.00
CA GLN A 375 8.85 2.98 -14.15
C GLN A 375 7.31 2.95 -14.15
N LEU A 376 6.70 2.74 -12.97
CA LEU A 376 5.25 2.77 -12.80
C LEU A 376 4.67 4.18 -13.05
N GLU A 377 5.37 5.25 -12.66
CA GLU A 377 4.97 6.65 -12.86
C GLU A 377 4.88 7.03 -14.35
N ASN A 378 5.72 6.42 -15.20
CA ASN A 378 5.70 6.65 -16.65
C ASN A 378 4.43 6.11 -17.34
N ILE A 379 3.61 5.32 -16.67
CA ILE A 379 2.35 4.81 -17.21
C ILE A 379 1.28 5.90 -17.07
N ASP A 380 0.73 6.36 -18.19
CA ASP A 380 -0.29 7.41 -18.20
C ASP A 380 -1.68 6.86 -17.82
N VAL A 381 -2.04 7.03 -16.55
CA VAL A 381 -3.36 6.63 -16.03
C VAL A 381 -4.48 7.59 -16.46
N GLU A 382 -4.16 8.81 -16.86
CA GLU A 382 -5.17 9.79 -17.28
C GLU A 382 -5.71 9.50 -18.68
N GLU A 383 -4.86 8.99 -19.57
CA GLU A 383 -5.28 8.57 -20.90
C GLU A 383 -6.29 7.40 -20.82
N ILE A 384 -6.10 6.50 -19.85
CA ILE A 384 -7.02 5.41 -19.53
C ILE A 384 -8.43 5.92 -19.22
N GLY A 385 -8.53 6.92 -18.36
CA GLY A 385 -9.83 7.47 -17.94
C GLY A 385 -10.58 8.17 -19.07
N LYS A 386 -9.87 8.87 -19.94
CA LYS A 386 -10.51 9.56 -21.08
C LYS A 386 -11.18 8.59 -22.03
N SER A 387 -10.57 7.46 -22.34
CA SER A 387 -11.16 6.43 -23.20
C SER A 387 -12.42 5.80 -22.61
N MET A 388 -12.53 5.71 -21.28
CA MET A 388 -13.70 5.16 -20.57
C MET A 388 -14.89 6.13 -20.52
N PHE A 389 -14.64 7.45 -20.59
CA PHE A 389 -15.69 8.49 -20.52
C PHE A 389 -16.26 8.94 -21.88
N LEU A 390 -15.56 8.68 -23.00
CA LEU A 390 -15.90 9.27 -24.30
C LEU A 390 -17.17 8.72 -24.96
N GLU A 391 -17.77 7.63 -24.48
CA GLU A 391 -18.96 7.03 -25.11
C GLU A 391 -20.31 7.59 -24.63
N ASP A 392 -20.39 8.19 -23.45
CA ASP A 392 -21.65 8.70 -22.92
C ASP A 392 -22.13 10.00 -23.63
N ARG A 393 -21.29 10.59 -24.50
CA ARG A 393 -21.68 11.78 -25.32
C ARG A 393 -22.19 11.44 -26.72
N GLN A 394 -22.20 10.18 -27.12
CA GLN A 394 -22.64 9.75 -28.45
C GLN A 394 -23.93 8.92 -28.44
N SER A 395 -24.55 8.70 -27.29
CA SER A 395 -25.78 7.91 -27.15
C SER A 395 -26.98 8.72 -26.67
N ASP A 396 -26.96 10.04 -26.89
CA ASP A 396 -28.15 10.92 -26.78
C ASP A 396 -28.62 11.38 -28.16
#